data_09aa4c375118ae50babf1a411300da20
#
_entry.id   09aa4c375118ae50babf1a411300da20
#
_cell.length_a   1.000
_cell.length_b   1.000
_cell.length_c   1.000
_cell.angle_alpha   90.00
_cell.angle_beta   90.00
_cell.angle_gamma   90.00
#
_symmetry.space_group_name_H-M   'P 1'
#
loop_
_entity.id
_entity.type
_entity.pdbx_description
1 polymer ?
#
loop_
_entity_poly.entity_id
_entity_poly.type
_entity_poly.pdbx_seq_one_letter_code
_entity_poly.pdbx_strand_id
1 'polypeptide(L)'
;LVWPDLVARVADATNAPGMVAVYNSVNYMDPDNFLWQSYHSSQAGSWANASQFKNAEIDKLLEDGRATVDADARKKIYDDAQTKIVDAAVELWLYCEIANDAWVTQLGKTPTNANSDIRLLEYSAS
;
A
#
# COMPACT_ATOMS: atom_id res chain seq x y z
N LEU A 1 11.54 -14.76 -10.99
CA LEU A 1 11.28 -15.44 -9.72
C LEU A 1 9.80 -15.67 -9.59
N VAL A 2 9.39 -16.82 -9.04
CA VAL A 2 8.02 -17.03 -8.61
C VAL A 2 7.81 -16.34 -7.25
N TRP A 3 6.57 -15.99 -6.92
CA TRP A 3 6.26 -15.19 -5.74
C TRP A 3 6.82 -15.73 -4.40
N PRO A 4 6.70 -17.04 -4.07
CA PRO A 4 7.26 -17.56 -2.83
C PRO A 4 8.77 -17.38 -2.70
N ASP A 5 9.51 -17.56 -3.80
CA ASP A 5 10.97 -17.37 -3.83
C ASP A 5 11.35 -15.90 -3.62
N LEU A 6 10.58 -14.97 -4.20
CA LEU A 6 10.79 -13.55 -3.99
C LEU A 6 10.60 -13.18 -2.52
N VAL A 7 9.49 -13.61 -1.91
CA VAL A 7 9.18 -13.35 -0.49
C VAL A 7 10.28 -13.92 0.41
N ALA A 8 10.73 -15.15 0.16
CA ALA A 8 11.81 -15.76 0.93
C ALA A 8 13.13 -14.99 0.80
N ARG A 9 13.45 -14.47 -0.39
CA ARG A 9 14.70 -13.73 -0.62
C ARG A 9 14.69 -12.35 0.02
N VAL A 10 13.59 -11.61 -0.05
CA VAL A 10 13.51 -10.27 0.57
C VAL A 10 13.50 -10.33 2.10
N ALA A 11 13.10 -11.46 2.68
CA ALA A 11 13.16 -11.69 4.11
C ALA A 11 14.59 -11.83 4.65
N ASP A 12 15.53 -12.24 3.81
CA ASP A 12 16.95 -12.38 4.16
C ASP A 12 17.73 -11.17 3.63
N ALA A 13 18.06 -10.23 4.51
CA ALA A 13 18.78 -9.00 4.15
C ALA A 13 20.15 -9.26 3.47
N THR A 14 20.76 -10.44 3.69
CA THR A 14 22.04 -10.81 3.08
C THR A 14 21.91 -11.34 1.65
N ASN A 15 20.70 -11.76 1.26
CA ASN A 15 20.39 -12.36 -0.04
C ASN A 15 19.31 -11.59 -0.80
N ALA A 16 18.82 -10.50 -0.23
CA ALA A 16 17.82 -9.65 -0.88
C ALA A 16 18.33 -9.10 -2.21
N PRO A 17 17.48 -9.04 -3.25
CA PRO A 17 17.85 -8.40 -4.51
C PRO A 17 18.15 -6.92 -4.31
N GLY A 18 19.10 -6.36 -5.09
CA GLY A 18 19.41 -4.94 -5.03
C GLY A 18 18.26 -4.04 -5.53
N MET A 19 17.27 -4.60 -6.25
CA MET A 19 16.06 -3.92 -6.69
C MET A 19 14.94 -4.94 -6.85
N VAL A 20 13.74 -4.56 -6.42
CA VAL A 20 12.52 -5.37 -6.54
C VAL A 20 11.41 -4.48 -7.10
N ALA A 21 10.72 -4.96 -8.15
CA ALA A 21 9.50 -4.34 -8.64
C ALA A 21 8.31 -5.16 -8.16
N VAL A 22 7.42 -4.54 -7.42
CA VAL A 22 6.19 -5.16 -6.92
C VAL A 22 5.00 -4.24 -7.17
N TYR A 23 3.84 -4.83 -7.41
CA TYR A 23 2.58 -4.13 -7.37
C TYR A 23 2.05 -4.19 -5.94
N ASN A 24 1.75 -3.04 -5.38
CA ASN A 24 1.20 -2.93 -4.03
C ASN A 24 -0.17 -2.26 -4.08
N SER A 25 -1.17 -2.89 -3.49
CA SER A 25 -2.53 -2.36 -3.36
C SER A 25 -2.93 -2.30 -1.90
N VAL A 26 -3.88 -1.42 -1.60
CA VAL A 26 -4.44 -1.33 -0.26
C VAL A 26 -5.50 -2.42 -0.03
N ASN A 27 -5.56 -2.97 1.18
CA ASN A 27 -6.63 -3.89 1.59
C ASN A 27 -7.86 -3.13 2.08
N TYR A 28 -7.69 -1.90 2.54
CA TYR A 28 -8.74 -0.98 2.95
C TYR A 28 -8.28 0.47 2.74
N MET A 29 -9.26 1.37 2.53
CA MET A 29 -9.01 2.78 2.19
C MET A 29 -8.64 3.60 3.42
N ASP A 30 -7.40 3.44 3.88
CA ASP A 30 -6.80 4.23 4.95
C ASP A 30 -5.30 4.38 4.67
N PRO A 31 -4.70 5.57 4.84
CA PRO A 31 -3.26 5.79 4.64
C PRO A 31 -2.39 4.83 5.44
N ASP A 32 -2.83 4.44 6.63
CA ASP A 32 -2.15 3.49 7.49
C ASP A 32 -1.89 2.15 6.82
N ASN A 33 -2.88 1.66 6.07
CA ASN A 33 -2.75 0.35 5.43
C ASN A 33 -1.53 0.25 4.52
N PHE A 34 -1.34 1.25 3.65
CA PHE A 34 -0.22 1.28 2.72
C PHE A 34 1.09 1.67 3.42
N LEU A 35 1.07 2.76 4.18
CA LEU A 35 2.29 3.35 4.74
C LEU A 35 2.92 2.48 5.81
N TRP A 36 2.12 1.83 6.67
CA TRP A 36 2.64 0.94 7.68
C TRP A 36 3.33 -0.28 7.10
N GLN A 37 2.65 -0.99 6.20
CA GLN A 37 3.22 -2.23 5.64
C GLN A 37 4.47 -2.00 4.79
N SER A 38 4.57 -0.82 4.14
CA SER A 38 5.68 -0.52 3.25
C SER A 38 6.86 0.16 3.95
N TYR A 39 6.62 0.93 5.02
CA TYR A 39 7.66 1.82 5.55
C TYR A 39 7.92 1.71 7.05
N HIS A 40 7.05 1.07 7.84
CA HIS A 40 7.34 0.90 9.26
C HIS A 40 8.44 -0.14 9.48
N SER A 41 9.41 0.15 10.35
CA SER A 41 10.60 -0.69 10.57
C SER A 41 10.27 -2.13 11.01
N SER A 42 9.12 -2.36 11.66
CA SER A 42 8.66 -3.71 12.02
C SER A 42 8.32 -4.60 10.81
N GLN A 43 8.13 -4.00 9.62
CA GLN A 43 7.80 -4.68 8.38
C GLN A 43 9.03 -4.92 7.48
N ALA A 44 10.21 -4.50 7.92
CA ALA A 44 11.44 -4.68 7.15
C ALA A 44 11.68 -6.17 6.81
N GLY A 45 11.89 -6.46 5.54
CA GLY A 45 12.00 -7.83 5.02
C GLY A 45 10.67 -8.51 4.69
N SER A 46 9.53 -7.83 4.89
CA SER A 46 8.28 -8.27 4.26
C SER A 46 8.32 -7.96 2.75
N TRP A 47 7.41 -8.58 2.01
CA TRP A 47 7.31 -8.31 0.57
C TRP A 47 6.96 -6.85 0.27
N ALA A 48 6.25 -6.17 1.18
CA ALA A 48 5.87 -4.76 1.02
C ALA A 48 7.00 -3.81 1.43
N ASN A 49 7.86 -4.19 2.39
CA ASN A 49 9.08 -3.47 2.75
C ASN A 49 10.31 -4.31 2.36
N ALA A 50 10.39 -4.67 1.08
CA ALA A 50 11.46 -5.47 0.51
C ALA A 50 12.82 -4.74 0.50
N SER A 51 12.80 -3.41 0.58
CA SER A 51 14.00 -2.56 0.68
C SER A 51 14.71 -2.67 2.03
N GLN A 52 14.15 -3.37 3.01
CA GLN A 52 14.64 -3.43 4.40
C GLN A 52 14.69 -2.06 5.08
N PHE A 53 13.89 -1.12 4.60
CA PHE A 53 13.87 0.26 5.07
C PHE A 53 13.51 0.35 6.55
N LYS A 54 14.24 1.19 7.29
CA LYS A 54 14.00 1.48 8.70
C LYS A 54 14.31 2.94 8.98
N ASN A 55 13.37 3.63 9.60
CA ASN A 55 13.54 5.03 9.99
C ASN A 55 12.67 5.34 11.22
N ALA A 56 13.31 5.58 12.36
CA ALA A 56 12.60 5.81 13.63
C ALA A 56 11.71 7.06 13.64
N GLU A 57 12.02 8.08 12.84
CA GLU A 57 11.19 9.28 12.74
C GLU A 57 9.90 9.00 11.96
N ILE A 58 9.99 8.22 10.88
CA ILE A 58 8.83 7.76 10.11
C ILE A 58 8.01 6.78 10.95
N ASP A 59 8.64 5.82 11.65
CA ASP A 59 7.95 4.90 12.55
C ASP A 59 7.07 5.67 13.55
N LYS A 60 7.66 6.69 14.19
CA LYS A 60 6.92 7.51 15.15
C LYS A 60 5.71 8.23 14.52
N LEU A 61 5.85 8.78 13.32
CA LEU A 61 4.72 9.42 12.62
C LEU A 61 3.61 8.42 12.30
N LEU A 62 3.96 7.21 11.87
CA LEU A 62 2.98 6.17 11.58
C LEU A 62 2.27 5.69 12.85
N GLU A 63 2.99 5.55 13.97
CA GLU A 63 2.42 5.21 15.29
C GLU A 63 1.49 6.33 15.79
N ASP A 64 1.93 7.60 15.73
CA ASP A 64 1.13 8.76 16.11
C ASP A 64 -0.14 8.87 15.24
N GLY A 65 -0.04 8.61 13.92
CA GLY A 65 -1.17 8.58 13.00
C GLY A 65 -2.22 7.52 13.36
N ARG A 66 -1.80 6.34 13.80
CA ARG A 66 -2.69 5.29 14.33
C ARG A 66 -3.38 5.70 15.63
N ALA A 67 -2.67 6.38 16.51
CA ALA A 67 -3.20 6.79 17.80
C ALA A 67 -4.12 8.02 17.72
N THR A 68 -4.07 8.80 16.61
CA THR A 68 -4.81 10.06 16.47
C THR A 68 -6.21 9.82 15.93
N VAL A 69 -7.23 10.23 16.67
CA VAL A 69 -8.66 10.10 16.30
C VAL A 69 -9.16 11.29 15.50
N ASP A 70 -8.65 12.50 15.79
CA ASP A 70 -9.02 13.71 15.04
C ASP A 70 -8.56 13.61 13.58
N ALA A 71 -9.51 13.77 12.66
CA ALA A 71 -9.26 13.51 11.24
C ALA A 71 -8.27 14.51 10.61
N ASP A 72 -8.33 15.79 11.00
CA ASP A 72 -7.47 16.82 10.42
C ASP A 72 -6.04 16.70 10.95
N ALA A 73 -5.89 16.46 12.25
CA ALA A 73 -4.59 16.20 12.87
C ALA A 73 -3.96 14.91 12.29
N ARG A 74 -4.76 13.85 12.15
CA ARG A 74 -4.33 12.58 11.56
C ARG A 74 -3.87 12.74 10.11
N LYS A 75 -4.64 13.47 9.31
CA LYS A 75 -4.26 13.77 7.92
C LYS A 75 -2.90 14.46 7.86
N LYS A 76 -2.68 15.47 8.70
CA LYS A 76 -1.41 16.20 8.74
C LYS A 76 -0.23 15.29 9.08
N ILE A 77 -0.40 14.37 10.04
CA ILE A 77 0.65 13.41 10.40
C ILE A 77 1.02 12.52 9.21
N TYR A 78 0.03 12.01 8.46
CA TYR A 78 0.31 11.19 7.30
C TYR A 78 0.87 11.99 6.11
N ASP A 79 0.48 13.25 5.93
CA ASP A 79 1.09 14.15 4.94
C ASP A 79 2.59 14.37 5.25
N ASP A 80 2.94 14.59 6.53
CA ASP A 80 4.33 14.71 6.98
C ASP A 80 5.11 13.41 6.78
N ALA A 81 4.51 12.26 7.11
CA ALA A 81 5.11 10.95 6.90
C ALA A 81 5.41 10.69 5.41
N GLN A 82 4.45 10.96 4.54
CA GLN A 82 4.63 10.80 3.08
C GLN A 82 5.76 11.69 2.54
N THR A 83 5.83 12.94 2.99
CA THR A 83 6.91 13.85 2.59
C THR A 83 8.28 13.28 2.95
N LYS A 84 8.45 12.77 4.18
CA LYS A 84 9.70 12.17 4.63
C LYS A 84 10.05 10.87 3.89
N ILE A 85 9.05 10.07 3.55
CA ILE A 85 9.24 8.84 2.76
C ILE A 85 9.76 9.19 1.36
N VAL A 86 9.16 10.21 0.71
CA VAL A 86 9.60 10.68 -0.60
C VAL A 86 11.03 11.23 -0.54
N ASP A 87 11.34 12.05 0.47
CA ASP A 87 12.67 12.62 0.66
C ASP A 87 13.75 11.55 0.94
N ALA A 88 13.36 10.44 1.57
CA ALA A 88 14.26 9.31 1.82
C ALA A 88 14.59 8.50 0.55
N ALA A 89 13.86 8.71 -0.54
CA ALA A 89 14.08 8.10 -1.87
C ALA A 89 14.26 6.57 -1.85
N VAL A 90 13.48 5.89 -1.01
CA VAL A 90 13.57 4.43 -0.81
C VAL A 90 12.92 3.62 -1.91
N GLU A 91 12.03 4.25 -2.67
CA GLU A 91 11.27 3.63 -3.75
C GLU A 91 11.19 4.55 -4.97
N LEU A 92 10.98 3.95 -6.12
CA LEU A 92 10.64 4.63 -7.37
C LEU A 92 9.20 4.29 -7.73
N TRP A 93 8.30 5.25 -7.58
CA TRP A 93 6.89 5.11 -7.99
C TRP A 93 6.80 5.24 -9.51
N LEU A 94 6.44 4.14 -10.18
CA LEU A 94 6.45 4.06 -11.64
C LEU A 94 5.13 4.52 -12.25
N TYR A 95 4.01 3.96 -11.78
CA TYR A 95 2.67 4.27 -12.28
C TYR A 95 1.58 3.75 -11.34
N CYS A 96 0.38 4.30 -11.49
CA CYS A 96 -0.85 3.73 -10.95
C CYS A 96 -1.64 3.07 -12.08
N GLU A 97 -2.21 1.90 -11.84
CA GLU A 97 -3.07 1.24 -12.82
C GLU A 97 -4.39 2.00 -13.01
N ILE A 98 -4.88 1.97 -14.24
CA ILE A 98 -6.25 2.38 -14.55
C ILE A 98 -7.07 1.10 -14.69
N ALA A 99 -8.04 0.90 -13.79
CA ALA A 99 -8.97 -0.20 -13.90
C ALA A 99 -9.90 0.01 -15.11
N ASN A 100 -9.99 -0.99 -15.97
CA ASN A 100 -10.90 -1.01 -17.10
C ASN A 100 -11.85 -2.20 -16.95
N ASP A 101 -13.10 -1.92 -16.60
CA ASP A 101 -14.12 -2.94 -16.42
C ASP A 101 -15.03 -3.00 -17.64
N ALA A 102 -15.37 -4.21 -18.07
CA ALA A 102 -16.35 -4.45 -19.13
C ALA A 102 -17.47 -5.34 -18.60
N TRP A 103 -18.71 -4.95 -18.89
CA TRP A 103 -19.89 -5.71 -18.47
C TRP A 103 -20.98 -5.67 -19.53
N VAL A 104 -21.92 -6.59 -19.43
CA VAL A 104 -23.09 -6.61 -20.30
C VAL A 104 -24.05 -5.47 -19.95
N THR A 105 -24.71 -4.89 -20.95
CA THR A 105 -25.58 -3.71 -20.79
C THR A 105 -26.73 -3.93 -19.80
N GLN A 106 -27.22 -5.18 -19.69
CA GLN A 106 -28.30 -5.55 -18.79
C GLN A 106 -27.96 -5.41 -17.29
N LEU A 107 -26.68 -5.38 -16.94
CA LEU A 107 -26.26 -5.18 -15.55
C LEU A 107 -26.13 -3.69 -15.16
N GLY A 108 -26.33 -2.77 -16.11
CA GLY A 108 -26.12 -1.36 -15.85
C GLY A 108 -24.66 -1.05 -15.50
N LYS A 109 -24.44 -0.15 -14.54
CA LYS A 109 -23.09 0.19 -14.08
C LYS A 109 -22.62 -0.82 -13.03
N THR A 110 -21.39 -1.31 -13.18
CA THR A 110 -20.76 -2.17 -12.17
C THR A 110 -20.54 -1.39 -10.87
N PRO A 111 -21.14 -1.79 -9.75
CA PRO A 111 -20.85 -1.21 -8.46
C PRO A 111 -19.48 -1.69 -7.99
N THR A 112 -18.52 -0.78 -7.95
CA THR A 112 -17.17 -1.01 -7.40
C THR A 112 -16.94 -0.11 -6.20
N ASN A 113 -16.15 -0.58 -5.25
CA ASN A 113 -15.64 0.26 -4.17
C ASN A 113 -14.31 0.93 -4.60
N ALA A 114 -13.73 1.73 -3.70
CA ALA A 114 -12.47 2.41 -3.97
C ALA A 114 -11.26 1.47 -4.14
N ASN A 115 -11.37 0.20 -3.74
CA ASN A 115 -10.37 -0.84 -3.99
C ASN A 115 -10.60 -1.58 -5.32
N SER A 116 -11.57 -1.15 -6.14
CA SER A 116 -12.00 -1.81 -7.37
C SER A 116 -12.61 -3.22 -7.17
N ASP A 117 -13.05 -3.55 -5.95
CA ASP A 117 -13.75 -4.80 -5.71
C ASP A 117 -15.16 -4.79 -6.30
N ILE A 118 -15.54 -5.88 -6.94
CA ILE A 118 -16.89 -6.06 -7.49
C ILE A 118 -17.83 -6.48 -6.37
N ARG A 119 -18.87 -5.66 -6.12
CA ARG A 119 -19.86 -5.92 -5.06
C ARG A 119 -21.11 -6.58 -5.64
N LEU A 120 -21.06 -7.89 -5.77
CA LEU A 120 -22.13 -8.69 -6.42
C LEU A 120 -23.53 -8.48 -5.82
N LEU A 121 -23.61 -8.19 -4.52
CA LEU A 121 -24.89 -7.95 -3.84
C LEU A 121 -25.58 -6.64 -4.24
N GLU A 122 -24.87 -5.74 -4.91
CA GLU A 122 -25.40 -4.45 -5.37
C GLU A 122 -25.85 -4.48 -6.83
N TYR A 123 -25.70 -5.62 -7.50
CA TYR A 123 -26.24 -5.78 -8.84
C TYR A 123 -27.77 -5.93 -8.80
N SER A 124 -28.45 -5.12 -9.59
CA SER A 124 -29.85 -5.34 -9.94
C SER A 124 -29.95 -5.56 -11.45
N ALA A 125 -30.57 -6.66 -11.85
CA ALA A 125 -30.97 -6.85 -13.25
C ALA A 125 -32.10 -5.86 -13.58
N SER A 126 -31.91 -5.03 -14.59
CA SER A 126 -32.95 -4.14 -15.14
C SER A 126 -33.76 -4.83 -16.20
#